data_3ca88675b43ac43e4ab427728de6b84f
#
_entry.id   3ca88675b43ac43e4ab427728de6b84f
#
_cell.length_a   1.000
_cell.length_b   1.000
_cell.length_c   1.000
_cell.angle_alpha   90.00
_cell.angle_beta   90.00
_cell.angle_gamma   90.00
#
_symmetry.space_group_name_H-M   'P 1'
#
loop_
_entity.id
_entity.type
_entity.pdbx_description
1 polymer ?
#
loop_
_entity_poly.entity_id
_entity_poly.type
_entity_poly.pdbx_seq_one_letter_code
_entity_poly.pdbx_strand_id
1 'polypeptide(L)'
;MQKVESIIIGGGPCGLSAAIEQKRKGIDTLIIEKGNVVESIYNYPTHQTFFSSSDKLSIGDVPFIVEESKPRRNQALVYYREVVKHHQLKVTAFEEVLTVKKMNNKFTITTTKDVYECRFLTIATGYYGQHNTLEVEGADLPKVFHYFKEAHPYFDQDVVIIGGKNSAIDAALELEKAGANVTVLYRGGDYSPSIKPWILPNFTALVNHEKIDMEFNANVTQITEDTVTYEVNGESKTIHNDYVFAMIGYHPDYEFLKSVGIQINTNEFGTAPMYNKETYETNIENCYIAGVIAAG
;
A
#
# COMPACT_ATOMS: atom_id res chain seq x y z
N MET A 1 -8.82 -0.56 -30.81
CA MET A 1 -8.10 -1.67 -30.15
C MET A 1 -6.63 -1.59 -30.52
N GLN A 2 -5.80 -1.30 -29.56
CA GLN A 2 -4.35 -1.18 -29.72
C GLN A 2 -3.68 -2.54 -29.50
N LYS A 3 -2.65 -2.84 -30.29
CA LYS A 3 -1.88 -4.10 -30.15
C LYS A 3 -0.48 -3.80 -29.63
N VAL A 4 -0.10 -4.46 -28.55
CA VAL A 4 1.21 -4.35 -27.91
C VAL A 4 1.69 -5.77 -27.61
N GLU A 5 2.98 -6.03 -27.61
CA GLU A 5 3.49 -7.37 -27.32
C GLU A 5 3.30 -7.76 -25.86
N SER A 6 3.57 -6.81 -24.94
CA SER A 6 3.40 -7.00 -23.50
C SER A 6 2.69 -5.82 -22.85
N ILE A 7 1.82 -6.10 -21.89
CA ILE A 7 1.18 -5.10 -21.02
C ILE A 7 1.53 -5.39 -19.57
N ILE A 8 1.86 -4.33 -18.83
CA ILE A 8 2.07 -4.36 -17.39
C ILE A 8 0.96 -3.53 -16.74
N ILE A 9 0.22 -4.13 -15.82
CA ILE A 9 -0.81 -3.44 -15.02
C ILE A 9 -0.19 -2.98 -13.71
N GLY A 10 -0.04 -1.68 -13.55
CA GLY A 10 0.55 -1.01 -12.40
C GLY A 10 1.90 -0.37 -12.69
N GLY A 11 1.97 0.95 -12.52
CA GLY A 11 3.14 1.81 -12.74
C GLY A 11 3.97 2.07 -11.47
N GLY A 12 3.92 1.13 -10.52
CA GLY A 12 4.78 1.15 -9.32
C GLY A 12 6.22 0.74 -9.61
N PRO A 13 7.14 0.81 -8.62
CA PRO A 13 8.56 0.47 -8.83
C PRO A 13 8.79 -0.89 -9.48
N CYS A 14 8.01 -1.90 -9.11
CA CYS A 14 8.13 -3.25 -9.66
C CYS A 14 7.63 -3.33 -11.11
N GLY A 15 6.53 -2.64 -11.44
CA GLY A 15 6.04 -2.55 -12.82
C GLY A 15 7.01 -1.81 -13.72
N LEU A 16 7.61 -0.70 -13.25
CA LEU A 16 8.65 0.03 -13.97
C LEU A 16 9.89 -0.84 -14.19
N SER A 17 10.34 -1.57 -13.16
CA SER A 17 11.49 -2.49 -13.27
C SER A 17 11.21 -3.60 -14.29
N ALA A 18 10.03 -4.21 -14.26
CA ALA A 18 9.63 -5.23 -15.23
C ALA A 18 9.62 -4.67 -16.66
N ALA A 19 9.10 -3.45 -16.86
CA ALA A 19 9.10 -2.80 -18.17
C ALA A 19 10.51 -2.52 -18.69
N ILE A 20 11.44 -2.11 -17.83
CA ILE A 20 12.84 -1.90 -18.20
C ILE A 20 13.46 -3.20 -18.69
N GLU A 21 13.29 -4.30 -17.96
CA GLU A 21 13.85 -5.60 -18.34
C GLU A 21 13.22 -6.15 -19.63
N GLN A 22 11.91 -6.00 -19.82
CA GLN A 22 11.26 -6.38 -21.07
C GLN A 22 11.77 -5.55 -22.25
N LYS A 23 11.93 -4.24 -22.10
CA LYS A 23 12.50 -3.35 -23.11
C LYS A 23 13.94 -3.72 -23.47
N ARG A 24 14.78 -4.09 -22.50
CA ARG A 24 16.16 -4.60 -22.72
C ARG A 24 16.20 -5.87 -23.58
N LYS A 25 15.13 -6.66 -23.51
CA LYS A 25 14.94 -7.86 -24.35
C LYS A 25 14.29 -7.57 -25.71
N GLY A 26 14.01 -6.31 -26.02
CA GLY A 26 13.39 -5.90 -27.27
C GLY A 26 11.88 -6.11 -27.32
N ILE A 27 11.23 -6.38 -26.19
CA ILE A 27 9.77 -6.58 -26.10
C ILE A 27 9.08 -5.20 -26.08
N ASP A 28 8.14 -4.99 -27.00
CA ASP A 28 7.30 -3.78 -27.01
C ASP A 28 6.31 -3.82 -25.84
N THR A 29 6.55 -2.96 -24.84
CA THR A 29 5.86 -2.99 -23.56
C THR A 29 5.13 -1.68 -23.30
N LEU A 30 3.88 -1.79 -22.82
CA LEU A 30 3.04 -0.70 -22.33
C LEU A 30 2.73 -0.92 -20.85
N ILE A 31 2.87 0.11 -20.04
CA ILE A 31 2.40 0.12 -18.64
C ILE A 31 1.06 0.85 -18.61
N ILE A 32 0.04 0.22 -18.00
CA ILE A 32 -1.27 0.84 -17.72
C ILE A 32 -1.34 1.09 -16.22
N GLU A 33 -1.51 2.37 -15.83
CA GLU A 33 -1.53 2.81 -14.44
C GLU A 33 -2.82 3.61 -14.16
N LYS A 34 -3.59 3.18 -13.13
CA LYS A 34 -4.86 3.84 -12.79
C LYS A 34 -4.70 5.25 -12.20
N GLY A 35 -3.58 5.50 -11.55
CA GLY A 35 -3.23 6.81 -11.01
C GLY A 35 -2.01 7.41 -11.69
N ASN A 36 -1.14 7.99 -10.90
CA ASN A 36 0.16 8.50 -11.37
C ASN A 36 1.23 7.41 -11.42
N VAL A 37 2.32 7.67 -12.10
CA VAL A 37 3.56 6.89 -11.91
C VAL A 37 3.89 6.83 -10.42
N VAL A 38 4.06 5.61 -9.90
CA VAL A 38 4.29 5.27 -8.48
C VAL A 38 3.21 5.83 -7.53
N GLU A 39 1.95 5.67 -7.90
CA GLU A 39 0.79 6.19 -7.15
C GLU A 39 0.80 5.79 -5.68
N SER A 40 1.19 4.57 -5.34
CA SER A 40 1.31 4.15 -3.93
C SER A 40 2.27 5.03 -3.15
N ILE A 41 3.42 5.41 -3.74
CA ILE A 41 4.38 6.32 -3.11
C ILE A 41 3.81 7.74 -3.00
N TYR A 42 3.06 8.18 -4.00
CA TYR A 42 2.35 9.46 -3.93
C TYR A 42 1.34 9.49 -2.77
N ASN A 43 0.72 8.37 -2.47
CA ASN A 43 -0.26 8.25 -1.38
C ASN A 43 0.37 7.98 -0.01
N TYR A 44 1.66 7.74 0.10
CA TYR A 44 2.34 7.68 1.39
C TYR A 44 2.24 9.00 2.16
N PRO A 45 2.38 8.98 3.50
CA PRO A 45 2.47 10.20 4.29
C PRO A 45 3.50 11.19 3.75
N THR A 46 3.22 12.49 3.82
CA THR A 46 4.08 13.55 3.24
C THR A 46 5.48 13.57 3.85
N HIS A 47 5.60 13.23 5.13
CA HIS A 47 6.87 13.16 5.88
C HIS A 47 7.63 11.84 5.68
N GLN A 48 7.03 10.85 5.01
CA GLN A 48 7.54 9.48 4.95
C GLN A 48 8.99 9.39 4.49
N THR A 49 9.82 8.78 5.32
CA THR A 49 11.16 8.29 4.98
C THR A 49 11.08 6.79 4.72
N PHE A 50 11.70 6.32 3.64
CA PHE A 50 11.71 4.89 3.33
C PHE A 50 12.47 4.08 4.37
N PHE A 51 12.06 2.84 4.59
CA PHE A 51 12.76 1.92 5.49
C PHE A 51 14.06 1.38 4.88
N SER A 52 14.15 1.35 3.54
CA SER A 52 15.32 0.93 2.78
C SER A 52 16.19 2.12 2.37
N SER A 53 17.47 1.87 2.19
CA SER A 53 18.41 2.84 1.63
C SER A 53 18.15 3.08 0.13
N SER A 54 18.63 4.21 -0.39
CA SER A 54 18.39 4.63 -1.78
C SER A 54 18.98 3.65 -2.80
N ASP A 55 20.13 3.04 -2.53
CA ASP A 55 20.75 2.03 -3.36
C ASP A 55 19.86 0.79 -3.56
N LYS A 56 19.18 0.33 -2.50
CA LYS A 56 18.23 -0.79 -2.56
C LYS A 56 16.91 -0.46 -3.29
N LEU A 57 16.62 0.81 -3.44
CA LEU A 57 15.42 1.31 -4.14
C LEU A 57 15.71 1.69 -5.58
N SER A 58 17.00 1.70 -5.97
CA SER A 58 17.43 1.95 -7.35
C SER A 58 16.96 0.85 -8.29
N ILE A 59 16.49 1.23 -9.48
CA ILE A 59 16.07 0.31 -10.53
C ILE A 59 16.66 0.72 -11.88
N GLY A 60 16.85 -0.25 -12.78
CA GLY A 60 17.20 -0.02 -14.19
C GLY A 60 18.57 0.64 -14.37
N ASP A 61 19.54 0.39 -13.49
CA ASP A 61 20.88 0.98 -13.50
C ASP A 61 20.89 2.53 -13.40
N VAL A 62 19.77 3.14 -13.01
CA VAL A 62 19.67 4.57 -12.70
C VAL A 62 19.96 4.74 -11.20
N PRO A 63 21.06 5.39 -10.79
CA PRO A 63 21.38 5.56 -9.38
C PRO A 63 20.38 6.47 -8.68
N PHE A 64 19.89 6.04 -7.52
CA PHE A 64 19.05 6.87 -6.66
C PHE A 64 19.96 7.58 -5.63
N ILE A 65 20.41 8.76 -5.98
CA ILE A 65 21.34 9.53 -5.17
C ILE A 65 20.57 10.49 -4.28
N VAL A 66 20.77 10.37 -2.97
CA VAL A 66 20.30 11.31 -1.95
C VAL A 66 21.40 11.56 -0.94
N GLU A 67 21.32 12.66 -0.23
CA GLU A 67 22.32 13.05 0.77
C GLU A 67 22.17 12.20 2.04
N GLU A 68 20.94 11.86 2.41
CA GLU A 68 20.62 11.02 3.58
C GLU A 68 20.77 9.52 3.24
N SER A 69 20.95 8.69 4.25
CA SER A 69 21.04 7.24 4.06
C SER A 69 19.74 6.59 3.51
N LYS A 70 18.61 7.23 3.78
CA LYS A 70 17.27 6.76 3.38
C LYS A 70 16.51 7.90 2.70
N PRO A 71 15.96 7.67 1.50
CA PRO A 71 15.25 8.72 0.78
C PRO A 71 13.90 9.02 1.41
N ARG A 72 13.44 10.25 1.18
CA ARG A 72 12.10 10.71 1.52
C ARG A 72 11.14 10.48 0.37
N ARG A 73 9.85 10.43 0.67
CA ARG A 73 8.76 10.28 -0.30
C ARG A 73 8.94 11.17 -1.54
N ASN A 74 9.15 12.46 -1.36
CA ASN A 74 9.26 13.39 -2.48
C ASN A 74 10.49 13.14 -3.37
N GLN A 75 11.61 12.72 -2.79
CA GLN A 75 12.80 12.32 -3.55
C GLN A 75 12.53 11.08 -4.41
N ALA A 76 11.80 10.11 -3.86
CA ALA A 76 11.39 8.91 -4.62
C ALA A 76 10.44 9.25 -5.77
N LEU A 77 9.49 10.17 -5.59
CA LEU A 77 8.60 10.62 -6.66
C LEU A 77 9.39 11.24 -7.83
N VAL A 78 10.40 12.06 -7.53
CA VAL A 78 11.30 12.63 -8.55
C VAL A 78 12.09 11.52 -9.23
N TYR A 79 12.73 10.65 -8.44
CA TYR A 79 13.55 9.56 -8.93
C TYR A 79 12.81 8.66 -9.93
N TYR A 80 11.65 8.13 -9.58
CA TYR A 80 10.92 7.21 -10.44
C TYR A 80 10.39 7.88 -11.72
N ARG A 81 10.05 9.17 -11.68
CA ARG A 81 9.73 9.92 -12.91
C ARG A 81 10.94 10.04 -13.84
N GLU A 82 12.12 10.29 -13.28
CA GLU A 82 13.36 10.35 -14.09
C GLU A 82 13.74 8.97 -14.64
N VAL A 83 13.49 7.88 -13.91
CA VAL A 83 13.63 6.51 -14.43
C VAL A 83 12.74 6.28 -15.66
N VAL A 84 11.47 6.69 -15.59
CA VAL A 84 10.54 6.58 -16.74
C VAL A 84 11.07 7.34 -17.93
N LYS A 85 11.56 8.56 -17.76
CA LYS A 85 12.14 9.38 -18.84
C LYS A 85 13.43 8.80 -19.38
N HIS A 86 14.36 8.41 -18.50
CA HIS A 86 15.67 7.84 -18.86
C HIS A 86 15.50 6.62 -19.76
N HIS A 87 14.62 5.71 -19.35
CA HIS A 87 14.35 4.49 -20.11
C HIS A 87 13.29 4.67 -21.21
N GLN A 88 12.70 5.88 -21.36
CA GLN A 88 11.64 6.15 -22.33
C GLN A 88 10.53 5.09 -22.27
N LEU A 89 10.03 4.81 -21.06
CA LEU A 89 8.99 3.82 -20.85
C LEU A 89 7.65 4.37 -21.35
N LYS A 90 6.87 3.52 -22.03
CA LYS A 90 5.50 3.85 -22.42
C LYS A 90 4.58 3.63 -21.22
N VAL A 91 4.02 4.69 -20.67
CA VAL A 91 3.09 4.64 -19.53
C VAL A 91 1.82 5.41 -19.87
N THR A 92 0.67 4.76 -19.78
CA THR A 92 -0.64 5.42 -19.76
C THR A 92 -1.09 5.60 -18.31
N ALA A 93 -0.99 6.83 -17.81
CA ALA A 93 -1.46 7.19 -16.48
C ALA A 93 -2.94 7.58 -16.49
N PHE A 94 -3.59 7.50 -15.32
CA PHE A 94 -5.01 7.76 -15.12
C PHE A 94 -5.90 6.91 -16.05
N GLU A 95 -5.50 5.65 -16.21
CA GLU A 95 -6.21 4.66 -17.00
C GLU A 95 -6.34 3.37 -16.22
N GLU A 96 -7.57 3.04 -15.80
CA GLU A 96 -7.85 1.88 -14.99
C GLU A 96 -8.22 0.68 -15.86
N VAL A 97 -7.64 -0.47 -15.56
CA VAL A 97 -8.02 -1.75 -16.17
C VAL A 97 -9.30 -2.25 -15.51
N LEU A 98 -10.34 -2.42 -16.32
CA LEU A 98 -11.66 -2.87 -15.88
C LEU A 98 -11.81 -4.39 -16.01
N THR A 99 -11.35 -4.96 -17.13
CA THR A 99 -11.44 -6.40 -17.37
C THR A 99 -10.24 -6.93 -18.15
N VAL A 100 -9.88 -8.17 -17.87
CA VAL A 100 -8.88 -8.93 -18.62
C VAL A 100 -9.51 -10.25 -19.05
N LYS A 101 -9.42 -10.58 -20.33
CA LYS A 101 -9.91 -11.83 -20.91
C LYS A 101 -8.82 -12.50 -21.73
N LYS A 102 -8.56 -13.79 -21.50
CA LYS A 102 -7.65 -14.58 -22.32
C LYS A 102 -8.42 -15.35 -23.38
N MET A 103 -8.06 -15.17 -24.66
CA MET A 103 -8.58 -15.92 -25.80
C MET A 103 -7.46 -16.22 -26.80
N ASN A 104 -7.37 -17.45 -27.27
CA ASN A 104 -6.42 -17.88 -28.31
C ASN A 104 -4.97 -17.39 -28.05
N ASN A 105 -4.46 -17.65 -26.86
CA ASN A 105 -3.10 -17.26 -26.41
C ASN A 105 -2.82 -15.75 -26.35
N LYS A 106 -3.86 -14.92 -26.34
CA LYS A 106 -3.76 -13.47 -26.20
C LYS A 106 -4.67 -12.97 -25.10
N PHE A 107 -4.29 -11.85 -24.51
CA PHE A 107 -5.10 -11.12 -23.55
C PHE A 107 -5.78 -9.96 -24.24
N THR A 108 -7.09 -9.81 -24.03
CA THR A 108 -7.85 -8.59 -24.32
C THR A 108 -8.08 -7.84 -23.01
N ILE A 109 -7.60 -6.62 -22.93
CA ILE A 109 -7.64 -5.77 -21.73
C ILE A 109 -8.53 -4.58 -22.06
N THR A 110 -9.63 -4.45 -21.31
CA THR A 110 -10.54 -3.29 -21.41
C THR A 110 -10.24 -2.34 -20.27
N THR A 111 -10.05 -1.10 -20.59
CA THR A 111 -9.75 -0.02 -19.62
C THR A 111 -10.83 1.05 -19.66
N THR A 112 -10.68 2.07 -18.83
CA THR A 112 -11.53 3.27 -18.83
C THR A 112 -11.37 4.12 -20.08
N LYS A 113 -10.33 3.90 -20.90
CA LYS A 113 -10.04 4.74 -22.09
C LYS A 113 -10.03 3.98 -23.40
N ASP A 114 -9.55 2.74 -23.43
CA ASP A 114 -9.36 1.98 -24.68
C ASP A 114 -9.47 0.45 -24.45
N VAL A 115 -9.28 -0.31 -25.51
CA VAL A 115 -9.17 -1.77 -25.49
C VAL A 115 -7.82 -2.15 -26.11
N TYR A 116 -7.08 -3.01 -25.40
CA TYR A 116 -5.75 -3.47 -25.80
C TYR A 116 -5.73 -4.97 -26.04
N GLU A 117 -4.86 -5.41 -26.93
CA GLU A 117 -4.53 -6.83 -27.13
C GLU A 117 -3.03 -7.03 -26.89
N CYS A 118 -2.64 -8.01 -26.08
CA CYS A 118 -1.24 -8.37 -25.88
C CYS A 118 -1.05 -9.89 -25.79
N ARG A 119 0.21 -10.34 -25.96
CA ARG A 119 0.61 -11.73 -25.77
C ARG A 119 1.01 -12.00 -24.31
N PHE A 120 1.75 -11.08 -23.70
CA PHE A 120 2.24 -11.21 -22.33
C PHE A 120 1.55 -10.20 -21.42
N LEU A 121 1.16 -10.67 -20.26
CA LEU A 121 0.55 -9.84 -19.21
C LEU A 121 1.36 -9.94 -17.93
N THR A 122 1.72 -8.81 -17.34
CA THR A 122 2.32 -8.75 -16.00
C THR A 122 1.44 -7.93 -15.07
N ILE A 123 1.05 -8.48 -13.93
CA ILE A 123 0.28 -7.77 -12.92
C ILE A 123 1.23 -7.31 -11.81
N ALA A 124 1.31 -6.00 -11.60
CA ALA A 124 2.17 -5.33 -10.63
C ALA A 124 1.40 -4.29 -9.80
N THR A 125 0.16 -4.60 -9.44
CA THR A 125 -0.81 -3.68 -8.82
C THR A 125 -0.50 -3.35 -7.35
N GLY A 126 0.42 -4.10 -6.71
CA GLY A 126 0.76 -3.88 -5.31
C GLY A 126 -0.37 -4.26 -4.35
N TYR A 127 -0.33 -3.70 -3.14
CA TYR A 127 -1.35 -3.96 -2.10
C TYR A 127 -1.85 -2.69 -1.39
N TYR A 128 -1.18 -1.57 -1.55
CA TYR A 128 -1.49 -0.34 -0.81
C TYR A 128 -2.82 0.30 -1.19
N GLY A 129 -3.37 -0.03 -2.35
CA GLY A 129 -4.64 0.49 -2.83
C GLY A 129 -5.89 -0.15 -2.21
N GLN A 130 -5.75 -1.21 -1.41
CA GLN A 130 -6.84 -1.93 -0.74
C GLN A 130 -6.55 -2.02 0.75
N HIS A 131 -7.31 -1.30 1.58
CA HIS A 131 -7.23 -1.41 3.03
C HIS A 131 -8.11 -2.54 3.55
N ASN A 132 -7.73 -3.12 4.68
CA ASN A 132 -8.60 -4.04 5.39
C ASN A 132 -9.84 -3.31 5.92
N THR A 133 -10.99 -3.96 5.87
CA THR A 133 -12.25 -3.40 6.35
C THR A 133 -12.30 -3.47 7.88
N LEU A 134 -12.73 -2.38 8.50
CA LEU A 134 -13.09 -2.35 9.91
C LEU A 134 -14.59 -2.69 10.03
N GLU A 135 -14.91 -3.89 10.50
CA GLU A 135 -16.30 -4.40 10.56
C GLU A 135 -16.97 -4.00 11.88
N VAL A 136 -17.19 -2.70 12.07
CA VAL A 136 -17.92 -2.15 13.22
C VAL A 136 -18.91 -1.08 12.77
N GLU A 137 -19.95 -0.85 13.57
CA GLU A 137 -20.88 0.24 13.33
C GLU A 137 -20.14 1.59 13.33
N GLY A 138 -20.39 2.42 12.32
CA GLY A 138 -19.78 3.73 12.15
C GLY A 138 -18.38 3.72 11.51
N ALA A 139 -17.91 2.58 11.01
CA ALA A 139 -16.61 2.51 10.30
C ALA A 139 -16.57 3.31 8.98
N ASP A 140 -17.72 3.65 8.43
CA ASP A 140 -17.91 4.44 7.20
C ASP A 140 -18.15 5.93 7.44
N LEU A 141 -18.12 6.38 8.69
CA LEU A 141 -18.29 7.80 9.02
C LEU A 141 -17.18 8.65 8.36
N PRO A 142 -17.48 9.88 7.93
CA PRO A 142 -16.50 10.75 7.25
C PRO A 142 -15.22 11.07 8.05
N LYS A 143 -15.28 10.93 9.37
CA LYS A 143 -14.13 11.11 10.27
C LYS A 143 -13.21 9.89 10.39
N VAL A 144 -13.58 8.75 9.77
CA VAL A 144 -12.79 7.52 9.79
C VAL A 144 -11.94 7.42 8.54
N PHE A 145 -10.63 7.43 8.73
CA PHE A 145 -9.65 7.36 7.65
C PHE A 145 -8.89 6.03 7.68
N HIS A 146 -8.61 5.47 6.52
CA HIS A 146 -7.81 4.26 6.37
C HIS A 146 -6.35 4.53 5.94
N TYR A 147 -6.06 5.78 5.60
CA TYR A 147 -4.74 6.26 5.19
C TYR A 147 -4.39 7.53 5.94
N PHE A 148 -3.18 7.57 6.48
CA PHE A 148 -2.63 8.77 7.07
C PHE A 148 -1.84 9.54 6.03
N LYS A 149 -2.10 10.84 5.89
CA LYS A 149 -1.44 11.69 4.90
C LYS A 149 -0.52 12.73 5.55
N GLU A 150 -1.05 13.47 6.51
CA GLU A 150 -0.39 14.61 7.13
C GLU A 150 -1.01 14.91 8.50
N ALA A 151 -0.19 15.34 9.46
CA ALA A 151 -0.63 15.57 10.83
C ALA A 151 -1.22 16.97 11.08
N HIS A 152 -0.80 17.97 10.32
CA HIS A 152 -1.14 19.38 10.57
C HIS A 152 -2.64 19.68 10.78
N PRO A 153 -3.59 19.08 10.03
CA PRO A 153 -5.02 19.36 10.24
C PRO A 153 -5.59 18.90 11.59
N TYR A 154 -4.86 18.10 12.34
CA TYR A 154 -5.31 17.47 13.58
C TYR A 154 -4.72 18.12 14.84
N PHE A 155 -4.14 19.30 14.70
CA PHE A 155 -3.65 20.09 15.84
C PHE A 155 -4.78 20.37 16.85
N ASP A 156 -4.53 20.11 18.14
CA ASP A 156 -5.49 20.29 19.25
C ASP A 156 -6.79 19.48 19.08
N GLN A 157 -6.73 18.31 18.38
CA GLN A 157 -7.85 17.39 18.17
C GLN A 157 -7.63 16.10 18.92
N ASP A 158 -8.73 15.45 19.33
CA ASP A 158 -8.74 14.12 19.91
C ASP A 158 -8.76 13.06 18.81
N VAL A 159 -7.64 12.34 18.64
CA VAL A 159 -7.45 11.40 17.54
C VAL A 159 -7.29 9.98 18.05
N VAL A 160 -8.13 9.07 17.58
CA VAL A 160 -8.02 7.65 17.85
C VAL A 160 -7.37 6.93 16.68
N ILE A 161 -6.33 6.14 16.96
CA ILE A 161 -5.70 5.25 16.00
C ILE A 161 -6.05 3.80 16.34
N ILE A 162 -6.66 3.09 15.39
CA ILE A 162 -6.96 1.66 15.51
C ILE A 162 -5.86 0.89 14.77
N GLY A 163 -5.01 0.18 15.50
CA GLY A 163 -3.88 -0.55 14.96
C GLY A 163 -2.63 -0.44 15.82
N GLY A 164 -1.65 -1.31 15.65
CA GLY A 164 -0.45 -1.35 16.50
C GLY A 164 0.81 -1.81 15.74
N LYS A 165 0.84 -1.66 14.41
CA LYS A 165 2.01 -1.94 13.58
C LYS A 165 2.64 -0.63 13.05
N ASN A 166 3.65 -0.75 12.19
CA ASN A 166 4.46 0.40 11.74
C ASN A 166 3.62 1.63 11.32
N SER A 167 2.62 1.47 10.46
CA SER A 167 1.84 2.61 9.96
C SER A 167 1.05 3.33 11.07
N ALA A 168 0.50 2.57 12.03
CA ALA A 168 -0.22 3.14 13.18
C ALA A 168 0.73 3.91 14.10
N ILE A 169 1.89 3.33 14.39
CA ILE A 169 2.89 3.94 15.27
C ILE A 169 3.52 5.18 14.61
N ASP A 170 3.85 5.13 13.32
CA ASP A 170 4.35 6.28 12.58
C ASP A 170 3.33 7.43 12.57
N ALA A 171 2.04 7.13 12.34
CA ALA A 171 0.97 8.12 12.40
C ALA A 171 0.81 8.73 13.79
N ALA A 172 0.87 7.90 14.86
CA ALA A 172 0.77 8.37 16.24
C ALA A 172 1.90 9.35 16.59
N LEU A 173 3.13 9.04 16.20
CA LEU A 173 4.29 9.90 16.43
C LEU A 173 4.17 11.27 15.73
N GLU A 174 3.70 11.28 14.49
CA GLU A 174 3.54 12.54 13.75
C GLU A 174 2.34 13.36 14.24
N LEU A 175 1.25 12.70 14.67
CA LEU A 175 0.09 13.38 15.24
C LEU A 175 0.44 14.02 16.60
N GLU A 176 1.11 13.29 17.50
CA GLU A 176 1.56 13.83 18.79
C GLU A 176 2.50 15.03 18.58
N LYS A 177 3.48 14.87 17.68
CA LYS A 177 4.41 15.95 17.31
C LYS A 177 3.70 17.20 16.76
N ALA A 178 2.56 17.03 16.09
CA ALA A 178 1.73 18.11 15.59
C ALA A 178 0.82 18.71 16.67
N GLY A 179 0.77 18.14 17.87
CA GLY A 179 -0.02 18.61 19.00
C GLY A 179 -1.45 18.08 19.06
N ALA A 180 -1.71 16.93 18.45
CA ALA A 180 -2.96 16.17 18.64
C ALA A 180 -2.92 15.38 19.96
N ASN A 181 -4.09 15.16 20.57
CA ASN A 181 -4.27 14.23 21.69
C ASN A 181 -4.47 12.83 21.10
N VAL A 182 -3.51 11.93 21.27
CA VAL A 182 -3.49 10.64 20.55
C VAL A 182 -3.77 9.48 21.47
N THR A 183 -4.80 8.68 21.13
CA THR A 183 -5.07 7.39 21.74
C THR A 183 -4.89 6.27 20.71
N VAL A 184 -4.08 5.27 21.02
CA VAL A 184 -3.85 4.10 20.16
C VAL A 184 -4.55 2.88 20.76
N LEU A 185 -5.49 2.30 20.00
CA LEU A 185 -6.22 1.10 20.36
C LEU A 185 -5.66 -0.09 19.56
N TYR A 186 -5.07 -1.06 20.25
CA TYR A 186 -4.48 -2.22 19.61
C TYR A 186 -5.02 -3.53 20.19
N ARG A 187 -5.50 -4.42 19.33
CA ARG A 187 -6.05 -5.73 19.73
C ARG A 187 -5.02 -6.72 20.27
N GLY A 188 -3.72 -6.49 20.01
CA GLY A 188 -2.64 -7.32 20.55
C GLY A 188 -2.37 -7.01 22.01
N GLY A 189 -1.85 -8.00 22.75
CA GLY A 189 -1.56 -7.86 24.20
C GLY A 189 -0.24 -7.17 24.52
N ASP A 190 0.59 -6.88 23.49
CA ASP A 190 1.89 -6.21 23.64
C ASP A 190 2.30 -5.60 22.31
N TYR A 191 3.35 -4.79 22.27
CA TYR A 191 3.92 -4.20 21.08
C TYR A 191 4.20 -5.24 20.00
N SER A 192 3.75 -4.97 18.78
CA SER A 192 3.97 -5.90 17.67
C SER A 192 5.46 -6.07 17.37
N PRO A 193 5.98 -7.31 17.24
CA PRO A 193 7.37 -7.56 16.88
C PRO A 193 7.73 -7.08 15.47
N SER A 194 6.72 -6.72 14.64
CA SER A 194 6.94 -6.15 13.32
C SER A 194 7.28 -4.66 13.32
N ILE A 195 7.13 -3.96 14.47
CA ILE A 195 7.51 -2.55 14.59
C ILE A 195 9.02 -2.45 14.42
N LYS A 196 9.45 -1.50 13.60
CA LYS A 196 10.88 -1.31 13.32
C LYS A 196 11.66 -0.91 14.58
N PRO A 197 12.82 -1.53 14.83
CA PRO A 197 13.61 -1.30 16.06
C PRO A 197 14.00 0.16 16.32
N TRP A 198 14.06 0.98 15.29
CA TRP A 198 14.40 2.40 15.41
C TRP A 198 13.19 3.31 15.66
N ILE A 199 11.95 2.76 15.56
CA ILE A 199 10.70 3.51 15.80
C ILE A 199 10.20 3.26 17.22
N LEU A 200 10.19 2.01 17.66
CA LEU A 200 9.61 1.58 18.93
C LEU A 200 10.13 2.34 20.16
N PRO A 201 11.45 2.60 20.33
CA PRO A 201 11.94 3.31 21.51
C PRO A 201 11.38 4.73 21.66
N ASN A 202 11.19 5.45 20.57
CA ASN A 202 10.61 6.79 20.61
C ASN A 202 9.13 6.73 21.00
N PHE A 203 8.38 5.80 20.41
CA PHE A 203 6.97 5.60 20.73
C PHE A 203 6.75 5.21 22.20
N THR A 204 7.50 4.22 22.70
CA THR A 204 7.39 3.79 24.10
C THR A 204 7.76 4.89 25.09
N ALA A 205 8.72 5.74 24.74
CA ALA A 205 9.04 6.90 25.56
C ALA A 205 7.86 7.87 25.68
N LEU A 206 7.16 8.17 24.59
CA LEU A 206 5.98 9.03 24.62
C LEU A 206 4.82 8.40 25.40
N VAL A 207 4.61 7.11 25.28
CA VAL A 207 3.60 6.38 26.09
C VAL A 207 3.96 6.45 27.57
N ASN A 208 5.22 6.18 27.95
CA ASN A 208 5.68 6.24 29.34
C ASN A 208 5.61 7.65 29.95
N HIS A 209 5.63 8.70 29.14
CA HIS A 209 5.47 10.09 29.56
C HIS A 209 4.03 10.60 29.44
N GLU A 210 3.06 9.73 29.21
CA GLU A 210 1.64 10.06 29.09
C GLU A 210 1.37 11.12 28.00
N LYS A 211 2.15 11.06 26.89
CA LYS A 211 1.98 11.91 25.72
C LYS A 211 1.15 11.24 24.64
N ILE A 212 1.11 9.92 24.64
CA ILE A 212 0.27 9.07 23.81
C ILE A 212 -0.37 8.05 24.73
N ASP A 213 -1.69 7.93 24.68
CA ASP A 213 -2.40 6.88 25.36
C ASP A 213 -2.35 5.58 24.55
N MET A 214 -1.95 4.48 25.17
CA MET A 214 -1.86 3.17 24.52
C MET A 214 -2.70 2.12 25.27
N GLU A 215 -3.71 1.58 24.59
CA GLU A 215 -4.54 0.48 25.12
C GLU A 215 -4.28 -0.81 24.35
N PHE A 216 -3.80 -1.83 25.06
CA PHE A 216 -3.63 -3.19 24.54
C PHE A 216 -4.91 -4.02 24.77
N ASN A 217 -5.04 -5.14 24.04
CA ASN A 217 -6.22 -6.00 24.04
C ASN A 217 -7.51 -5.23 23.73
N ALA A 218 -7.41 -4.07 23.09
CA ALA A 218 -8.52 -3.19 22.78
C ALA A 218 -9.17 -3.60 21.46
N ASN A 219 -10.43 -4.03 21.52
CA ASN A 219 -11.25 -4.38 20.37
C ASN A 219 -12.34 -3.33 20.20
N VAL A 220 -12.25 -2.51 19.16
CA VAL A 220 -13.28 -1.50 18.86
C VAL A 220 -14.57 -2.20 18.47
N THR A 221 -15.70 -1.71 19.02
CA THR A 221 -17.04 -2.26 18.81
C THR A 221 -17.99 -1.29 18.14
N GLN A 222 -17.79 0.02 18.31
CA GLN A 222 -18.65 1.05 17.72
C GLN A 222 -17.90 2.37 17.55
N ILE A 223 -18.23 3.12 16.51
CA ILE A 223 -17.79 4.51 16.28
C ILE A 223 -19.03 5.34 16.07
N THR A 224 -19.16 6.47 16.78
CA THR A 224 -20.22 7.46 16.58
C THR A 224 -19.62 8.79 16.10
N GLU A 225 -20.41 9.82 15.96
CA GLU A 225 -19.92 11.16 15.57
C GLU A 225 -18.87 11.71 16.57
N ASP A 226 -19.03 11.42 17.87
CA ASP A 226 -18.22 12.01 18.94
C ASP A 226 -17.40 11.00 19.75
N THR A 227 -17.64 9.69 19.56
CA THR A 227 -17.04 8.68 20.44
C THR A 227 -16.56 7.43 19.72
N VAL A 228 -15.59 6.74 20.34
CA VAL A 228 -15.23 5.36 20.03
C VAL A 228 -15.47 4.50 21.26
N THR A 229 -16.22 3.41 21.08
CA THR A 229 -16.44 2.38 22.09
C THR A 229 -15.60 1.15 21.75
N TYR A 230 -14.92 0.61 22.75
CA TYR A 230 -14.08 -0.56 22.62
C TYR A 230 -14.11 -1.43 23.88
N GLU A 231 -13.75 -2.69 23.76
CA GLU A 231 -13.66 -3.64 24.86
C GLU A 231 -12.22 -3.98 25.19
N VAL A 232 -11.89 -4.01 26.48
CA VAL A 232 -10.61 -4.49 27.00
C VAL A 232 -10.90 -5.53 28.08
N ASN A 233 -10.46 -6.76 27.89
CA ASN A 233 -10.67 -7.86 28.85
C ASN A 233 -12.14 -8.08 29.26
N GLY A 234 -13.08 -7.81 28.35
CA GLY A 234 -14.52 -7.94 28.58
C GLY A 234 -15.19 -6.73 29.24
N GLU A 235 -14.44 -5.67 29.51
CA GLU A 235 -14.99 -4.39 30.00
C GLU A 235 -15.13 -3.41 28.84
N SER A 236 -16.32 -2.82 28.69
CA SER A 236 -16.60 -1.80 27.68
C SER A 236 -16.13 -0.43 28.17
N LYS A 237 -15.37 0.26 27.33
CA LYS A 237 -14.89 1.64 27.53
C LYS A 237 -15.36 2.52 26.37
N THR A 238 -15.62 3.80 26.65
CA THR A 238 -15.95 4.78 25.63
C THR A 238 -15.09 6.02 25.81
N ILE A 239 -14.50 6.51 24.72
CA ILE A 239 -13.69 7.73 24.71
C ILE A 239 -14.23 8.71 23.69
N HIS A 240 -14.08 10.00 23.96
CA HIS A 240 -14.35 11.07 23.01
C HIS A 240 -13.30 11.07 21.89
N ASN A 241 -13.70 11.46 20.68
CA ASN A 241 -12.77 11.66 19.57
C ASN A 241 -13.35 12.50 18.44
N ASP A 242 -12.50 13.28 17.79
CA ASP A 242 -12.81 14.04 16.60
C ASP A 242 -12.54 13.24 15.33
N TYR A 243 -11.45 12.45 15.31
CA TYR A 243 -11.01 11.69 14.15
C TYR A 243 -10.56 10.27 14.51
N VAL A 244 -10.72 9.37 13.54
CA VAL A 244 -10.28 7.97 13.66
C VAL A 244 -9.39 7.60 12.48
N PHE A 245 -8.23 7.01 12.76
CA PHE A 245 -7.39 6.36 11.75
C PHE A 245 -7.41 4.84 11.93
N ALA A 246 -8.11 4.14 11.05
CA ALA A 246 -8.16 2.67 11.03
C ALA A 246 -6.94 2.11 10.26
N MET A 247 -5.78 2.06 10.96
CA MET A 247 -4.48 1.63 10.41
C MET A 247 -4.28 0.11 10.58
N ILE A 248 -5.24 -0.67 10.09
CA ILE A 248 -5.36 -2.12 10.32
C ILE A 248 -4.77 -2.98 9.20
N GLY A 249 -4.02 -2.36 8.29
CA GLY A 249 -3.27 -3.02 7.22
C GLY A 249 -3.95 -2.97 5.86
N TYR A 250 -3.26 -3.54 4.87
CA TYR A 250 -3.63 -3.53 3.47
C TYR A 250 -3.47 -4.93 2.89
N HIS A 251 -4.12 -5.19 1.74
CA HIS A 251 -4.02 -6.45 1.02
C HIS A 251 -4.02 -6.21 -0.51
N PRO A 252 -3.51 -7.16 -1.32
CA PRO A 252 -3.69 -7.13 -2.77
C PRO A 252 -5.18 -7.12 -3.16
N ASP A 253 -5.49 -6.57 -4.33
CA ASP A 253 -6.84 -6.68 -4.88
C ASP A 253 -7.10 -8.12 -5.38
N TYR A 254 -7.50 -8.98 -4.45
CA TYR A 254 -7.78 -10.38 -4.75
C TYR A 254 -8.98 -10.56 -5.67
N GLU A 255 -9.96 -9.66 -5.63
CA GLU A 255 -11.13 -9.72 -6.51
C GLU A 255 -10.72 -9.45 -7.96
N PHE A 256 -9.87 -8.47 -8.19
CA PHE A 256 -9.28 -8.25 -9.50
C PHE A 256 -8.48 -9.47 -9.97
N LEU A 257 -7.60 -10.02 -9.14
CA LEU A 257 -6.81 -11.20 -9.49
C LEU A 257 -7.70 -12.41 -9.84
N LYS A 258 -8.75 -12.66 -9.06
CA LYS A 258 -9.75 -13.70 -9.35
C LYS A 258 -10.51 -13.42 -10.65
N SER A 259 -10.87 -12.18 -10.94
CA SER A 259 -11.56 -11.79 -12.18
C SER A 259 -10.73 -12.06 -13.44
N VAL A 260 -9.41 -11.99 -13.33
CA VAL A 260 -8.45 -12.38 -14.38
C VAL A 260 -8.39 -13.92 -14.53
N GLY A 261 -8.82 -14.68 -13.52
CA GLY A 261 -8.74 -16.15 -13.45
C GLY A 261 -7.51 -16.66 -12.71
N ILE A 262 -6.81 -15.80 -11.98
CA ILE A 262 -5.68 -16.21 -11.14
C ILE A 262 -6.20 -16.92 -9.90
N GLN A 263 -5.67 -18.09 -9.62
CA GLN A 263 -6.02 -18.86 -8.43
C GLN A 263 -5.38 -18.22 -7.20
N ILE A 264 -6.17 -18.12 -6.13
CA ILE A 264 -5.72 -17.57 -4.84
C ILE A 264 -5.73 -18.70 -3.83
N ASN A 265 -4.60 -18.89 -3.15
CA ASN A 265 -4.46 -19.82 -2.04
C ASN A 265 -4.52 -19.08 -0.71
N THR A 266 -5.30 -19.64 0.22
CA THR A 266 -5.31 -19.19 1.63
C THR A 266 -4.83 -20.33 2.50
N ASN A 267 -3.84 -20.09 3.34
CA ASN A 267 -3.31 -21.03 4.31
C ASN A 267 -3.01 -20.32 5.64
N GLU A 268 -2.41 -21.02 6.59
CA GLU A 268 -2.04 -20.47 7.91
C GLU A 268 -1.08 -19.28 7.88
N PHE A 269 -0.34 -19.09 6.78
CA PHE A 269 0.60 -17.97 6.58
C PHE A 269 -0.04 -16.76 5.90
N GLY A 270 -1.26 -16.90 5.36
CA GLY A 270 -2.00 -15.82 4.72
C GLY A 270 -2.61 -16.20 3.38
N THR A 271 -3.02 -15.18 2.64
CA THR A 271 -3.64 -15.28 1.32
C THR A 271 -2.69 -14.75 0.26
N ALA A 272 -2.41 -15.56 -0.76
CA ALA A 272 -1.51 -15.20 -1.86
C ALA A 272 -1.96 -15.80 -3.20
N PRO A 273 -1.65 -15.16 -4.34
CA PRO A 273 -1.91 -15.76 -5.65
C PRO A 273 -1.00 -16.97 -5.90
N MET A 274 -1.50 -17.92 -6.67
CA MET A 274 -0.71 -19.06 -7.14
C MET A 274 0.22 -18.64 -8.29
N TYR A 275 1.50 -18.93 -8.16
CA TYR A 275 2.49 -18.69 -9.20
C TYR A 275 3.70 -19.63 -9.06
N ASN A 276 4.44 -19.81 -10.13
CA ASN A 276 5.71 -20.50 -10.13
C ASN A 276 6.79 -19.58 -9.54
N LYS A 277 7.46 -20.01 -8.47
CA LYS A 277 8.45 -19.18 -7.74
C LYS A 277 9.73 -18.85 -8.56
N GLU A 278 10.02 -19.60 -9.62
CA GLU A 278 11.19 -19.37 -10.48
C GLU A 278 10.86 -18.42 -11.63
N THR A 279 9.67 -18.56 -12.24
CA THR A 279 9.27 -17.79 -13.43
C THR A 279 8.33 -16.63 -13.11
N TYR A 280 7.70 -16.63 -11.94
CA TYR A 280 6.62 -15.71 -11.55
C TYR A 280 5.37 -15.82 -12.44
N GLU A 281 5.27 -16.87 -13.26
CA GLU A 281 4.10 -17.16 -14.07
C GLU A 281 2.98 -17.74 -13.19
N THR A 282 1.77 -17.26 -13.40
CA THR A 282 0.59 -17.72 -12.65
C THR A 282 0.08 -19.06 -13.22
N ASN A 283 -1.08 -19.51 -12.75
CA ASN A 283 -1.81 -20.64 -13.37
C ASN A 283 -2.30 -20.33 -14.79
N ILE A 284 -2.16 -19.11 -15.26
CA ILE A 284 -2.53 -18.67 -16.61
C ILE A 284 -1.26 -18.46 -17.43
N GLU A 285 -1.08 -19.27 -18.47
CA GLU A 285 0.07 -19.18 -19.37
C GLU A 285 0.27 -17.76 -19.92
N ASN A 286 1.50 -17.25 -19.92
CA ASN A 286 1.91 -15.88 -20.29
C ASN A 286 1.32 -14.77 -19.39
N CYS A 287 0.80 -15.10 -18.21
CA CYS A 287 0.38 -14.15 -17.19
C CYS A 287 1.31 -14.24 -15.98
N TYR A 288 1.98 -13.15 -15.67
CA TYR A 288 3.00 -13.06 -14.62
C TYR A 288 2.55 -12.10 -13.51
N ILE A 289 3.12 -12.27 -12.33
CA ILE A 289 2.97 -11.31 -11.23
C ILE A 289 4.31 -10.73 -10.83
N ALA A 290 4.33 -9.48 -10.41
CA ALA A 290 5.55 -8.79 -9.99
C ALA A 290 5.32 -7.94 -8.73
N GLY A 291 6.33 -7.92 -7.86
CA GLY A 291 6.34 -7.09 -6.66
C GLY A 291 5.65 -7.74 -5.47
N VAL A 292 5.17 -6.91 -4.56
CA VAL A 292 4.66 -7.33 -3.25
C VAL A 292 3.45 -8.28 -3.34
N ILE A 293 2.69 -8.26 -4.41
CA ILE A 293 1.60 -9.24 -4.62
C ILE A 293 2.10 -10.68 -4.71
N ALA A 294 3.37 -10.88 -5.06
CA ALA A 294 4.02 -12.19 -5.08
C ALA A 294 4.63 -12.57 -3.73
N ALA A 295 4.82 -11.62 -2.82
CA ALA A 295 5.50 -11.87 -1.56
C ALA A 295 4.56 -12.28 -0.42
N GLY A 296 3.25 -12.10 -0.56
CA GLY A 296 2.22 -12.50 0.41
C GLY A 296 2.13 -11.56 1.59
#